data_a9154391d88b2a0c1648f552ef9d1591
#
_entry.id   a9154391d88b2a0c1648f552ef9d1591
#
_cell.length_a   1.000
_cell.length_b   1.000
_cell.length_c   1.000
_cell.angle_alpha   90.00
_cell.angle_beta   90.00
_cell.angle_gamma   90.00
#
_symmetry.space_group_name_H-M   'P 1'
#
loop_
_entity.id
_entity.type
_entity.pdbx_description
1 polymer ?
#
loop_
_entity_poly.entity_id
_entity_poly.type
_entity_poly.pdbx_seq_one_letter_code
_entity_poly.pdbx_strand_id
1 'polypeptide(L)'
;MTKRLMIGAMLILGSWLPAAAQDKVTLQLKWVTQAQFAGYYVAKDKGFYKAEGLDVTIKPGGPDIAPPQVIAGGGADVIVDWMPSALAAREKGVPLVNIAQPFKRSGMMLTCRKDSGIASPADFKGKTLGVWFFGNEYPFMAWMAKLGYKTDGSPDGVKVVKQGFNVDPLIQKQAACVSTMTYNEYWQIIDAGLKPEDLVVFNYTDQGVSTMEDGLYALQSKLSDPAFVTRMAKFVRASMKGWDFARTSPDEAVKIVLDNDASGAQKEPHQKRMMGEINKLTAGSDGKLDPADYERTVTTLLGAGGDQPVITKKPEGAWTHAVIDAALK
;
A
#
# COMPACT_ATOMS: atom_id res chain seq x y z
N MET A 1 -49.66 -53.51 46.05
CA MET A 1 -48.51 -53.66 45.13
C MET A 1 -48.32 -52.35 44.30
N THR A 2 -47.49 -51.45 44.78
CA THR A 2 -47.24 -50.13 44.13
C THR A 2 -45.82 -50.08 43.58
N LYS A 3 -45.71 -50.16 42.23
CA LYS A 3 -44.45 -50.02 41.50
C LYS A 3 -44.04 -48.54 41.44
N ARG A 4 -42.94 -48.16 42.07
CA ARG A 4 -42.29 -46.86 41.91
C ARG A 4 -41.40 -46.87 40.66
N LEU A 5 -41.69 -46.02 39.69
CA LEU A 5 -40.79 -45.72 38.56
C LEU A 5 -39.75 -44.68 39.05
N MET A 6 -38.47 -45.04 39.01
CA MET A 6 -37.36 -44.09 39.11
C MET A 6 -37.05 -43.54 37.72
N ILE A 7 -37.25 -42.26 37.54
CA ILE A 7 -36.80 -41.51 36.37
C ILE A 7 -35.39 -40.98 36.70
N GLY A 8 -34.38 -41.57 36.04
CA GLY A 8 -33.01 -41.09 36.12
C GLY A 8 -32.83 -39.80 35.28
N ALA A 9 -32.60 -38.68 35.92
CA ALA A 9 -32.21 -37.45 35.22
C ALA A 9 -30.74 -37.53 34.79
N MET A 10 -30.49 -37.65 33.48
CA MET A 10 -29.16 -37.60 32.88
C MET A 10 -28.71 -36.12 32.76
N LEU A 11 -27.84 -35.67 33.65
CA LEU A 11 -27.21 -34.37 33.61
C LEU A 11 -26.18 -34.34 32.46
N ILE A 12 -26.52 -33.68 31.37
CA ILE A 12 -25.56 -33.37 30.28
C ILE A 12 -24.69 -32.22 30.76
N LEU A 13 -23.51 -32.53 31.26
CA LEU A 13 -22.44 -31.55 31.50
C LEU A 13 -21.90 -31.07 30.14
N GLY A 14 -22.47 -29.99 29.60
CA GLY A 14 -21.91 -29.28 28.47
C GLY A 14 -20.56 -28.70 28.88
N SER A 15 -19.46 -29.24 28.36
CA SER A 15 -18.14 -28.67 28.52
C SER A 15 -18.08 -27.35 27.77
N TRP A 16 -18.24 -26.25 28.50
CA TRP A 16 -17.91 -24.91 27.98
C TRP A 16 -16.39 -24.83 27.88
N LEU A 17 -15.85 -25.11 26.68
CA LEU A 17 -14.47 -24.74 26.36
C LEU A 17 -14.41 -23.21 26.31
N PRO A 18 -13.54 -22.55 27.08
CA PRO A 18 -13.37 -21.12 26.97
C PRO A 18 -12.93 -20.81 25.55
N ALA A 19 -13.64 -19.91 24.86
CA ALA A 19 -13.21 -19.42 23.57
C ALA A 19 -11.79 -18.83 23.75
N ALA A 20 -10.80 -19.41 23.06
CA ALA A 20 -9.44 -18.88 23.10
C ALA A 20 -9.47 -17.40 22.72
N ALA A 21 -8.84 -16.55 23.51
CA ALA A 21 -8.75 -15.14 23.21
C ALA A 21 -8.03 -14.95 21.86
N GLN A 22 -8.62 -14.15 20.98
CA GLN A 22 -8.02 -13.88 19.67
C GLN A 22 -6.76 -13.03 19.83
N ASP A 23 -5.73 -13.34 19.07
CA ASP A 23 -4.51 -12.54 18.98
C ASP A 23 -4.81 -11.20 18.29
N LYS A 24 -4.52 -10.09 18.96
CA LYS A 24 -4.73 -8.75 18.39
C LYS A 24 -3.62 -8.42 17.40
N VAL A 25 -4.00 -7.84 16.25
CA VAL A 25 -3.10 -7.32 15.23
C VAL A 25 -3.60 -5.96 14.77
N THR A 26 -2.74 -4.96 14.79
CA THR A 26 -3.02 -3.63 14.23
C THR A 26 -2.28 -3.45 12.91
N LEU A 27 -3.05 -3.28 11.82
CA LEU A 27 -2.55 -2.92 10.50
C LEU A 27 -2.72 -1.40 10.30
N GLN A 28 -1.62 -0.69 9.99
CA GLN A 28 -1.67 0.69 9.50
C GLN A 28 -1.58 0.69 7.98
N LEU A 29 -2.59 1.23 7.32
CA LEU A 29 -2.58 1.44 5.88
C LEU A 29 -1.75 2.68 5.51
N LYS A 30 -1.26 2.69 4.28
CA LYS A 30 -0.50 3.82 3.74
C LYS A 30 -1.40 5.00 3.36
N TRP A 31 -2.62 4.73 2.89
CA TRP A 31 -3.53 5.72 2.35
C TRP A 31 -4.93 5.58 2.94
N VAL A 32 -5.86 6.45 2.53
CA VAL A 32 -7.27 6.42 2.94
C VAL A 32 -7.94 5.11 2.54
N THR A 33 -9.06 4.79 3.19
CA THR A 33 -9.88 3.62 2.85
C THR A 33 -10.34 3.70 1.40
N GLN A 34 -9.91 2.75 0.57
CA GLN A 34 -10.27 2.65 -0.84
C GLN A 34 -9.95 1.26 -1.38
N ALA A 35 -10.39 0.92 -2.60
CA ALA A 35 -10.22 -0.41 -3.20
C ALA A 35 -8.76 -0.86 -3.35
N GLN A 36 -7.79 0.07 -3.27
CA GLN A 36 -6.36 -0.24 -3.14
C GLN A 36 -6.05 -1.21 -1.99
N PHE A 37 -6.87 -1.22 -0.95
CA PHE A 37 -6.66 -2.06 0.24
C PHE A 37 -7.75 -3.13 0.40
N ALA A 38 -8.49 -3.42 -0.67
CA ALA A 38 -9.66 -4.31 -0.64
C ALA A 38 -9.36 -5.66 0.00
N GLY A 39 -8.21 -6.27 -0.29
CA GLY A 39 -7.86 -7.59 0.27
C GLY A 39 -7.88 -7.64 1.79
N TYR A 40 -7.45 -6.58 2.47
CA TYR A 40 -7.44 -6.52 3.94
C TYR A 40 -8.85 -6.33 4.52
N TYR A 41 -9.66 -5.46 3.91
CA TYR A 41 -11.04 -5.26 4.32
C TYR A 41 -11.89 -6.50 4.08
N VAL A 42 -11.73 -7.15 2.94
CA VAL A 42 -12.37 -8.44 2.61
C VAL A 42 -11.96 -9.51 3.63
N ALA A 43 -10.67 -9.62 3.95
CA ALA A 43 -10.20 -10.61 4.91
C ALA A 43 -10.83 -10.41 6.30
N LYS A 44 -11.09 -9.17 6.70
CA LYS A 44 -11.77 -8.83 7.95
C LYS A 44 -13.26 -9.14 7.86
N ASP A 45 -13.97 -8.64 6.85
CA ASP A 45 -15.41 -8.76 6.67
C ASP A 45 -15.86 -10.22 6.50
N LYS A 46 -15.13 -10.98 5.68
CA LYS A 46 -15.39 -12.41 5.43
C LYS A 46 -14.94 -13.32 6.58
N GLY A 47 -14.39 -12.74 7.65
CA GLY A 47 -13.96 -13.50 8.83
C GLY A 47 -12.70 -14.34 8.61
N PHE A 48 -11.90 -14.10 7.56
CA PHE A 48 -10.67 -14.86 7.30
C PHE A 48 -9.64 -14.66 8.41
N TYR A 49 -9.51 -13.45 8.97
CA TYR A 49 -8.69 -13.19 10.15
C TYR A 49 -9.22 -13.94 11.38
N LYS A 50 -10.54 -13.89 11.59
CA LYS A 50 -11.18 -14.59 12.72
C LYS A 50 -10.97 -16.11 12.65
N ALA A 51 -11.02 -16.69 11.45
CA ALA A 51 -10.76 -18.10 11.24
C ALA A 51 -9.32 -18.53 11.59
N GLU A 52 -8.36 -17.60 11.48
CA GLU A 52 -6.97 -17.78 11.92
C GLU A 52 -6.75 -17.43 13.42
N GLY A 53 -7.82 -17.11 14.16
CA GLY A 53 -7.75 -16.74 15.57
C GLY A 53 -7.24 -15.31 15.80
N LEU A 54 -7.41 -14.42 14.82
CA LEU A 54 -6.95 -13.03 14.90
C LEU A 54 -8.11 -12.04 15.05
N ASP A 55 -7.88 -11.02 15.89
CA ASP A 55 -8.69 -9.79 15.97
C ASP A 55 -7.89 -8.66 15.31
N VAL A 56 -8.26 -8.29 14.06
CA VAL A 56 -7.50 -7.34 13.27
C VAL A 56 -8.17 -5.96 13.28
N THR A 57 -7.42 -4.96 13.73
CA THR A 57 -7.77 -3.54 13.60
C THR A 57 -7.06 -2.97 12.39
N ILE A 58 -7.82 -2.44 11.42
CA ILE A 58 -7.29 -1.74 10.25
C ILE A 58 -7.40 -0.24 10.49
N LYS A 59 -6.26 0.47 10.50
CA LYS A 59 -6.18 1.92 10.61
C LYS A 59 -5.97 2.52 9.23
N PRO A 60 -6.85 3.41 8.74
CA PRO A 60 -6.60 4.11 7.49
C PRO A 60 -5.39 5.05 7.62
N GLY A 61 -4.73 5.28 6.49
CA GLY A 61 -3.67 6.27 6.34
C GLY A 61 -4.18 7.56 5.72
N GLY A 62 -3.28 8.25 5.01
CA GLY A 62 -3.60 9.50 4.33
C GLY A 62 -2.36 10.29 3.94
N PRO A 63 -2.55 11.46 3.29
CA PRO A 63 -1.43 12.26 2.76
C PRO A 63 -0.51 12.86 3.85
N ASP A 64 -0.92 12.82 5.12
CA ASP A 64 -0.17 13.35 6.26
C ASP A 64 0.22 12.25 7.27
N ILE A 65 0.04 10.98 6.91
CA ILE A 65 0.40 9.83 7.72
C ILE A 65 1.65 9.16 7.14
N ALA A 66 2.68 9.00 7.97
CA ALA A 66 3.88 8.23 7.64
C ALA A 66 3.84 6.88 8.36
N PRO A 67 3.46 5.78 7.72
CA PRO A 67 3.36 4.46 8.36
C PRO A 67 4.63 4.01 9.09
N PRO A 68 5.86 4.30 8.60
CA PRO A 68 7.08 3.99 9.33
C PRO A 68 7.17 4.65 10.71
N GLN A 69 6.66 5.87 10.87
CA GLN A 69 6.64 6.55 12.16
C GLN A 69 5.59 5.95 13.09
N VAL A 70 4.44 5.53 12.55
CA VAL A 70 3.38 4.89 13.33
C VAL A 70 3.86 3.58 13.95
N ILE A 71 4.51 2.71 13.16
CA ILE A 71 5.02 1.43 13.68
C ILE A 71 6.23 1.63 14.61
N ALA A 72 7.11 2.58 14.33
CA ALA A 72 8.23 2.92 15.21
C ALA A 72 7.76 3.40 16.58
N GLY A 73 6.66 4.14 16.62
CA GLY A 73 5.99 4.59 17.86
C GLY A 73 5.12 3.53 18.54
N GLY A 74 5.09 2.28 18.04
CA GLY A 74 4.29 1.20 18.60
C GLY A 74 2.79 1.29 18.28
N GLY A 75 2.40 2.14 17.33
CA GLY A 75 1.00 2.35 16.93
C GLY A 75 0.42 1.28 16.02
N ALA A 76 1.25 0.36 15.51
CA ALA A 76 0.87 -0.77 14.66
C ALA A 76 1.83 -1.96 14.85
N ASP A 77 1.36 -3.17 14.53
CA ASP A 77 2.17 -4.39 14.47
C ASP A 77 2.75 -4.61 13.08
N VAL A 78 2.01 -4.20 12.06
CA VAL A 78 2.34 -4.32 10.64
C VAL A 78 1.81 -3.10 9.89
N ILE A 79 2.52 -2.69 8.85
CA ILE A 79 2.13 -1.56 8.00
C ILE A 79 2.08 -1.95 6.53
N VAL A 80 1.23 -1.28 5.76
CA VAL A 80 1.37 -1.20 4.31
C VAL A 80 2.22 0.02 3.99
N ASP A 81 3.28 -0.18 3.23
CA ASP A 81 4.11 0.94 2.77
C ASP A 81 4.73 0.65 1.40
N TRP A 82 5.21 1.70 0.73
CA TRP A 82 6.02 1.56 -0.47
C TRP A 82 7.47 1.24 -0.09
N MET A 83 8.12 0.41 -0.90
CA MET A 83 9.50 0.00 -0.62
C MET A 83 10.47 1.18 -0.53
N PRO A 84 10.42 2.22 -1.38
CA PRO A 84 11.27 3.41 -1.21
C PRO A 84 11.16 4.06 0.17
N SER A 85 9.95 4.21 0.67
CA SER A 85 9.67 4.76 2.00
C SER A 85 10.23 3.87 3.10
N ALA A 86 9.99 2.55 3.00
CA ALA A 86 10.48 1.58 3.98
C ALA A 86 12.01 1.51 4.02
N LEU A 87 12.69 1.56 2.87
CA LEU A 87 14.15 1.55 2.78
C LEU A 87 14.77 2.85 3.31
N ALA A 88 14.17 4.00 2.98
CA ALA A 88 14.58 5.29 3.53
C ALA A 88 14.41 5.36 5.06
N ALA A 89 13.31 4.82 5.59
CA ALA A 89 13.06 4.72 7.02
C ALA A 89 14.09 3.80 7.69
N ARG A 90 14.42 2.66 7.05
CA ARG A 90 15.45 1.73 7.53
C ARG A 90 16.82 2.38 7.64
N GLU A 91 17.22 3.17 6.65
CA GLU A 91 18.48 3.91 6.68
C GLU A 91 18.52 4.95 7.81
N LYS A 92 17.36 5.53 8.14
CA LYS A 92 17.19 6.49 9.24
C LYS A 92 16.97 5.83 10.62
N GLY A 93 17.17 4.52 10.74
CA GLY A 93 17.16 3.80 12.03
C GLY A 93 15.81 3.18 12.39
N VAL A 94 14.81 3.14 11.49
CA VAL A 94 13.57 2.36 11.65
C VAL A 94 13.70 1.06 10.85
N PRO A 95 14.16 -0.07 11.44
CA PRO A 95 14.56 -1.26 10.71
C PRO A 95 13.34 -2.07 10.22
N LEU A 96 12.65 -1.55 9.22
CA LEU A 96 11.53 -2.21 8.56
C LEU A 96 12.01 -3.39 7.70
N VAL A 97 11.24 -4.48 7.72
CA VAL A 97 11.48 -5.68 6.93
C VAL A 97 10.20 -5.99 6.15
N ASN A 98 10.31 -6.12 4.83
CA ASN A 98 9.21 -6.63 4.00
C ASN A 98 8.96 -8.11 4.36
N ILE A 99 7.74 -8.43 4.74
CA ILE A 99 7.31 -9.78 5.16
C ILE A 99 6.33 -10.41 4.17
N ALA A 100 5.73 -9.62 3.29
CA ALA A 100 4.93 -10.06 2.14
C ALA A 100 4.75 -8.92 1.14
N GLN A 101 4.56 -9.27 -0.13
CA GLN A 101 4.44 -8.34 -1.26
C GLN A 101 3.23 -8.67 -2.13
N PRO A 102 2.02 -8.23 -1.77
CA PRO A 102 0.81 -8.48 -2.57
C PRO A 102 0.84 -7.82 -3.95
N PHE A 103 1.42 -6.62 -4.07
CA PHE A 103 1.54 -5.89 -5.34
C PHE A 103 2.79 -6.34 -6.10
N LYS A 104 2.61 -6.76 -7.35
CA LYS A 104 3.68 -7.24 -8.24
C LYS A 104 4.14 -6.18 -9.25
N ARG A 105 3.38 -5.10 -9.41
CA ARG A 105 3.65 -4.02 -10.37
C ARG A 105 3.39 -2.67 -9.74
N SER A 106 4.06 -1.64 -10.31
CA SER A 106 3.80 -0.25 -9.97
C SER A 106 2.67 0.30 -10.83
N GLY A 107 1.77 1.06 -10.21
CA GLY A 107 0.75 1.87 -10.89
C GLY A 107 1.11 3.35 -10.95
N MET A 108 2.31 3.73 -10.54
CA MET A 108 2.70 5.13 -10.42
C MET A 108 2.93 5.81 -11.76
N MET A 109 2.36 7.00 -11.91
CA MET A 109 2.48 7.85 -13.08
C MET A 109 2.69 9.31 -12.68
N LEU A 110 3.22 10.09 -13.60
CA LEU A 110 3.13 11.55 -13.59
C LEU A 110 2.21 11.98 -14.72
N THR A 111 1.10 12.62 -14.42
CA THR A 111 0.12 13.07 -15.39
C THR A 111 0.18 14.57 -15.55
N CYS A 112 0.41 15.04 -16.76
CA CYS A 112 0.59 16.44 -17.13
C CYS A 112 -0.54 16.91 -18.02
N ARG A 113 -0.86 18.21 -17.95
CA ARG A 113 -1.73 18.85 -18.94
C ARG A 113 -0.94 19.09 -20.23
N LYS A 114 -1.51 18.74 -21.36
CA LYS A 114 -0.89 18.97 -22.67
C LYS A 114 -0.68 20.47 -22.97
N ASP A 115 -1.62 21.30 -22.50
CA ASP A 115 -1.55 22.76 -22.66
C ASP A 115 -0.49 23.42 -21.76
N SER A 116 0.22 22.67 -20.89
CA SER A 116 1.36 23.15 -20.12
C SER A 116 2.67 23.21 -20.91
N GLY A 117 2.65 22.74 -22.18
CA GLY A 117 3.82 22.68 -23.05
C GLY A 117 4.78 21.54 -22.72
N ILE A 118 4.31 20.51 -22.01
CA ILE A 118 5.09 19.31 -21.70
C ILE A 118 4.71 18.23 -22.71
N ALA A 119 5.71 17.72 -23.44
CA ALA A 119 5.60 16.58 -24.36
C ALA A 119 6.56 15.43 -23.97
N SER A 120 7.64 15.77 -23.24
CA SER A 120 8.67 14.84 -22.80
C SER A 120 9.19 15.20 -21.41
N PRO A 121 9.93 14.33 -20.72
CA PRO A 121 10.57 14.66 -19.45
C PRO A 121 11.57 15.83 -19.53
N ALA A 122 12.13 16.12 -20.71
CA ALA A 122 13.01 17.27 -20.94
C ALA A 122 12.30 18.62 -20.73
N ASP A 123 10.97 18.64 -20.84
CA ASP A 123 10.16 19.85 -20.72
C ASP A 123 9.77 20.16 -19.24
N PHE A 124 10.21 19.35 -18.28
CA PHE A 124 9.92 19.59 -16.86
C PHE A 124 10.68 20.79 -16.29
N LYS A 125 11.79 21.17 -16.92
CA LYS A 125 12.63 22.29 -16.48
C LYS A 125 11.83 23.56 -16.24
N GLY A 126 11.95 24.15 -15.05
CA GLY A 126 11.23 25.36 -14.64
C GLY A 126 9.73 25.17 -14.37
N LYS A 127 9.19 23.95 -14.53
CA LYS A 127 7.77 23.69 -14.28
C LYS A 127 7.48 23.41 -12.80
N THR A 128 6.22 23.64 -12.42
CA THR A 128 5.69 23.24 -11.10
C THR A 128 5.05 21.86 -11.22
N LEU A 129 5.46 20.91 -10.38
CA LEU A 129 4.98 19.53 -10.37
C LEU A 129 4.40 19.22 -8.99
N GLY A 130 3.19 18.67 -8.97
CA GLY A 130 2.52 18.20 -7.75
C GLY A 130 3.02 16.82 -7.36
N VAL A 131 3.46 16.66 -6.12
CA VAL A 131 4.05 15.44 -5.60
C VAL A 131 3.52 15.14 -4.20
N TRP A 132 3.23 13.89 -3.91
CA TRP A 132 2.92 13.46 -2.54
C TRP A 132 4.19 13.45 -1.70
N PHE A 133 4.02 13.59 -0.37
CA PHE A 133 5.10 13.55 0.61
C PHE A 133 4.92 12.38 1.57
N PHE A 134 5.69 12.36 2.66
CA PHE A 134 5.71 11.31 3.69
C PHE A 134 6.11 9.94 3.15
N GLY A 135 7.13 9.93 2.28
CA GLY A 135 7.72 8.73 1.69
C GLY A 135 7.15 8.37 0.31
N ASN A 136 6.14 9.10 -0.17
CA ASN A 136 5.59 8.90 -1.52
C ASN A 136 6.38 9.67 -2.60
N GLU A 137 7.19 10.66 -2.20
CA GLU A 137 8.02 11.48 -3.08
C GLU A 137 9.26 10.75 -3.63
N TYR A 138 9.71 9.70 -2.99
CA TYR A 138 11.01 9.11 -3.30
C TYR A 138 11.16 8.59 -4.73
N PRO A 139 10.19 7.91 -5.35
CA PRO A 139 10.31 7.51 -6.75
C PRO A 139 10.41 8.71 -7.70
N PHE A 140 9.67 9.79 -7.39
CA PHE A 140 9.74 11.04 -8.15
C PHE A 140 11.12 11.70 -8.00
N MET A 141 11.62 11.81 -6.78
CA MET A 141 12.96 12.38 -6.51
C MET A 141 14.05 11.60 -7.24
N ALA A 142 13.97 10.25 -7.21
CA ALA A 142 14.87 9.40 -7.94
C ALA A 142 14.83 9.66 -9.45
N TRP A 143 13.64 9.88 -10.00
CA TRP A 143 13.48 10.19 -11.42
C TRP A 143 14.06 11.56 -11.78
N MET A 144 13.78 12.60 -10.99
CA MET A 144 14.34 13.95 -11.23
C MET A 144 15.86 13.94 -11.15
N ALA A 145 16.43 13.25 -10.17
CA ALA A 145 17.89 13.10 -10.07
C ALA A 145 18.48 12.37 -11.29
N LYS A 146 17.84 11.32 -11.79
CA LYS A 146 18.24 10.61 -13.04
C LYS A 146 18.22 11.55 -14.26
N LEU A 147 17.28 12.50 -14.31
CA LEU A 147 17.20 13.51 -15.37
C LEU A 147 18.17 14.69 -15.15
N GLY A 148 18.86 14.73 -14.03
CA GLY A 148 19.75 15.84 -13.66
C GLY A 148 19.02 17.10 -13.18
N TYR A 149 17.76 16.99 -12.79
CA TYR A 149 16.96 18.12 -12.30
C TYR A 149 17.00 18.21 -10.78
N LYS A 150 17.27 19.42 -10.28
CA LYS A 150 17.05 19.78 -8.88
C LYS A 150 15.55 19.93 -8.61
N THR A 151 15.14 19.69 -7.37
CA THR A 151 13.74 19.80 -6.93
C THR A 151 13.54 20.99 -5.97
N ASP A 152 14.41 22.00 -6.08
CA ASP A 152 14.51 23.17 -5.21
C ASP A 152 13.80 24.43 -5.77
N GLY A 153 13.19 24.30 -6.96
CA GLY A 153 12.53 25.42 -7.65
C GLY A 153 13.49 26.35 -8.40
N SER A 154 14.77 25.98 -8.55
CA SER A 154 15.72 26.71 -9.37
C SER A 154 15.29 26.74 -10.86
N PRO A 155 15.74 27.73 -11.66
CA PRO A 155 15.36 27.82 -13.08
C PRO A 155 15.74 26.59 -13.91
N ASP A 156 16.81 25.89 -13.50
CA ASP A 156 17.30 24.68 -14.16
C ASP A 156 16.75 23.37 -13.56
N GLY A 157 15.92 23.47 -12.53
CA GLY A 157 15.27 22.38 -11.86
C GLY A 157 13.76 22.38 -12.05
N VAL A 158 13.05 21.74 -11.15
CA VAL A 158 11.59 21.71 -11.07
C VAL A 158 11.15 22.28 -9.72
N LYS A 159 9.99 22.95 -9.70
CA LYS A 159 9.35 23.36 -8.46
C LYS A 159 8.40 22.28 -8.01
N VAL A 160 8.61 21.72 -6.83
CA VAL A 160 7.72 20.73 -6.24
C VAL A 160 6.71 21.41 -5.33
N VAL A 161 5.43 21.06 -5.51
CA VAL A 161 4.34 21.47 -4.61
C VAL A 161 3.72 20.22 -3.97
N LYS A 162 3.37 20.34 -2.68
CA LYS A 162 2.73 19.25 -1.95
C LYS A 162 1.33 18.99 -2.53
N GLN A 163 1.10 17.77 -2.95
CA GLN A 163 -0.20 17.27 -3.42
C GLN A 163 -0.92 16.56 -2.27
N GLY A 164 -2.22 16.83 -2.12
CA GLY A 164 -3.10 16.09 -1.22
C GLY A 164 -3.62 14.80 -1.87
N PHE A 165 -4.84 14.39 -1.49
CA PHE A 165 -5.49 13.18 -2.03
C PHE A 165 -6.31 13.45 -3.31
N ASN A 166 -6.32 14.68 -3.82
CA ASN A 166 -7.05 15.11 -5.00
C ASN A 166 -6.11 15.64 -6.09
N VAL A 167 -6.67 16.01 -7.23
CA VAL A 167 -5.96 16.48 -8.42
C VAL A 167 -6.16 17.97 -8.69
N ASP A 168 -6.67 18.73 -7.71
CA ASP A 168 -6.96 20.16 -7.82
C ASP A 168 -5.78 20.97 -8.35
N PRO A 169 -4.50 20.72 -7.94
CA PRO A 169 -3.38 21.49 -8.48
C PRO A 169 -3.24 21.41 -10.00
N LEU A 170 -3.59 20.27 -10.61
CA LEU A 170 -3.62 20.10 -12.06
C LEU A 170 -4.83 20.80 -12.70
N ILE A 171 -6.01 20.58 -12.13
CA ILE A 171 -7.28 21.12 -12.66
C ILE A 171 -7.25 22.66 -12.63
N GLN A 172 -6.75 23.24 -11.54
CA GLN A 172 -6.62 24.69 -11.35
C GLN A 172 -5.38 25.29 -12.01
N LYS A 173 -4.59 24.50 -12.75
CA LYS A 173 -3.33 24.93 -13.41
C LYS A 173 -2.27 25.51 -12.46
N GLN A 174 -2.31 25.11 -11.20
CA GLN A 174 -1.29 25.47 -10.20
C GLN A 174 -0.02 24.61 -10.37
N ALA A 175 -0.19 23.41 -10.94
CA ALA A 175 0.89 22.51 -11.34
C ALA A 175 0.70 22.07 -12.80
N ALA A 176 1.80 21.97 -13.54
CA ALA A 176 1.79 21.47 -14.90
C ALA A 176 1.53 19.95 -14.95
N CYS A 177 2.03 19.24 -13.94
CA CYS A 177 1.79 17.80 -13.73
C CYS A 177 1.49 17.52 -12.26
N VAL A 178 0.86 16.38 -12.01
CA VAL A 178 0.63 15.82 -10.67
C VAL A 178 0.96 14.34 -10.65
N SER A 179 1.39 13.85 -9.50
CA SER A 179 1.51 12.42 -9.24
C SER A 179 0.13 11.77 -9.32
N THR A 180 0.06 10.63 -10.00
CA THR A 180 -1.19 9.87 -10.17
C THR A 180 -0.90 8.39 -10.10
N MET A 181 -1.93 7.63 -9.78
CA MET A 181 -1.92 6.17 -9.91
C MET A 181 -2.83 5.74 -11.04
N THR A 182 -2.47 4.66 -11.73
CA THR A 182 -3.33 4.06 -12.77
C THR A 182 -4.73 3.76 -12.28
N TYR A 183 -4.88 3.55 -10.98
CA TYR A 183 -6.13 3.13 -10.35
C TYR A 183 -6.90 4.26 -9.65
N ASN A 184 -6.31 5.45 -9.42
CA ASN A 184 -6.96 6.48 -8.62
C ASN A 184 -6.95 7.86 -9.31
N GLU A 185 -5.93 8.68 -9.12
CA GLU A 185 -5.93 10.11 -9.47
C GLU A 185 -6.07 10.35 -10.98
N TYR A 186 -5.57 9.46 -11.82
CA TYR A 186 -5.81 9.54 -13.26
C TYR A 186 -7.31 9.60 -13.58
N TRP A 187 -8.11 8.77 -12.92
CA TRP A 187 -9.56 8.75 -13.11
C TRP A 187 -10.25 9.94 -12.45
N GLN A 188 -9.70 10.49 -11.37
CA GLN A 188 -10.20 11.76 -10.81
C GLN A 188 -10.02 12.92 -11.80
N ILE A 189 -8.91 12.94 -12.55
CA ILE A 189 -8.68 13.94 -13.61
C ILE A 189 -9.72 13.80 -14.73
N ILE A 190 -10.00 12.57 -15.16
CA ILE A 190 -11.01 12.29 -16.19
C ILE A 190 -12.41 12.68 -15.68
N ASP A 191 -12.75 12.31 -14.45
CA ASP A 191 -14.04 12.65 -13.84
C ASP A 191 -14.21 14.18 -13.61
N ALA A 192 -13.11 14.91 -13.48
CA ALA A 192 -13.09 16.38 -13.43
C ALA A 192 -13.26 17.05 -14.81
N GLY A 193 -13.41 16.26 -15.89
CA GLY A 193 -13.78 16.74 -17.24
C GLY A 193 -12.61 16.88 -18.21
N LEU A 194 -11.37 16.56 -17.83
CA LEU A 194 -10.26 16.46 -18.79
C LEU A 194 -10.35 15.12 -19.54
N LYS A 195 -10.03 15.16 -20.83
CA LYS A 195 -10.03 13.97 -21.67
C LYS A 195 -8.62 13.39 -21.79
N PRO A 196 -8.47 12.10 -22.15
CA PRO A 196 -7.14 11.52 -22.38
C PRO A 196 -6.28 12.29 -23.38
N GLU A 197 -6.89 12.86 -24.43
CA GLU A 197 -6.20 13.68 -25.44
C GLU A 197 -5.68 15.02 -24.90
N ASP A 198 -6.16 15.49 -23.74
CA ASP A 198 -5.70 16.72 -23.06
C ASP A 198 -4.49 16.46 -22.15
N LEU A 199 -4.10 15.20 -22.02
CA LEU A 199 -3.09 14.75 -21.07
C LEU A 199 -1.85 14.18 -21.76
N VAL A 200 -0.72 14.33 -21.07
CA VAL A 200 0.52 13.58 -21.33
C VAL A 200 0.82 12.79 -20.06
N VAL A 201 0.92 11.47 -20.20
CA VAL A 201 1.10 10.56 -19.06
C VAL A 201 2.44 9.85 -19.17
N PHE A 202 3.23 9.94 -18.10
CA PHE A 202 4.51 9.26 -17.97
C PHE A 202 4.38 8.15 -16.93
N ASN A 203 4.40 6.88 -17.36
CA ASN A 203 4.49 5.75 -16.46
C ASN A 203 5.92 5.63 -15.93
N TYR A 204 6.09 5.46 -14.62
CA TYR A 204 7.41 5.32 -14.01
C TYR A 204 8.14 4.06 -14.48
N THR A 205 7.40 3.01 -14.84
CA THR A 205 7.96 1.79 -15.43
C THR A 205 8.62 2.09 -16.78
N ASP A 206 7.96 2.84 -17.67
CA ASP A 206 8.49 3.21 -19.01
C ASP A 206 9.69 4.16 -18.89
N GLN A 207 9.76 4.94 -17.81
CA GLN A 207 10.90 5.82 -17.52
C GLN A 207 12.08 5.07 -16.85
N GLY A 208 11.92 3.78 -16.57
CA GLY A 208 12.94 2.95 -15.92
C GLY A 208 13.24 3.38 -14.48
N VAL A 209 12.23 3.89 -13.77
CA VAL A 209 12.30 4.31 -12.36
C VAL A 209 11.17 3.68 -11.51
N SER A 210 10.64 2.57 -11.97
CA SER A 210 9.62 1.81 -11.24
C SER A 210 10.18 1.24 -9.93
N THR A 211 9.40 1.40 -8.86
CA THR A 211 9.70 0.87 -7.52
C THR A 211 8.54 0.04 -7.01
N MET A 212 8.79 -0.82 -6.02
CA MET A 212 7.75 -1.66 -5.44
C MET A 212 6.82 -0.85 -4.55
N GLU A 213 5.51 -1.09 -4.70
CA GLU A 213 4.41 -0.47 -3.95
C GLU A 213 3.80 -1.47 -2.96
N ASP A 214 3.03 -0.97 -2.02
CA ASP A 214 2.11 -1.67 -1.12
C ASP A 214 2.56 -3.06 -0.62
N GLY A 215 3.79 -3.11 -0.09
CA GLY A 215 4.27 -4.26 0.66
C GLY A 215 3.82 -4.21 2.12
N LEU A 216 3.85 -5.37 2.78
CA LEU A 216 3.64 -5.50 4.22
C LEU A 216 5.00 -5.49 4.94
N TYR A 217 5.12 -4.62 5.94
CA TYR A 217 6.36 -4.43 6.68
C TYR A 217 6.14 -4.55 8.19
N ALA A 218 7.11 -5.21 8.85
CA ALA A 218 7.19 -5.30 10.30
C ALA A 218 8.56 -4.82 10.79
N LEU A 219 8.69 -4.52 12.10
CA LEU A 219 9.99 -4.20 12.70
C LEU A 219 10.86 -5.44 12.81
N GLN A 220 12.12 -5.34 12.42
CA GLN A 220 13.10 -6.42 12.48
C GLN A 220 13.22 -7.04 13.88
N SER A 221 13.18 -6.23 14.93
CA SER A 221 13.25 -6.69 16.32
C SER A 221 12.10 -7.63 16.72
N LYS A 222 10.95 -7.52 16.07
CA LYS A 222 9.80 -8.40 16.30
C LYS A 222 9.93 -9.76 15.61
N LEU A 223 10.70 -9.84 14.54
CA LEU A 223 10.87 -11.08 13.74
C LEU A 223 11.80 -12.10 14.42
N SER A 224 12.48 -11.74 15.51
CA SER A 224 13.20 -12.69 16.36
C SER A 224 12.28 -13.46 17.32
N ASP A 225 11.03 -13.03 17.50
CA ASP A 225 10.03 -13.72 18.31
C ASP A 225 9.22 -14.72 17.43
N PRO A 226 9.35 -16.04 17.66
CA PRO A 226 8.61 -17.06 16.90
C PRO A 226 7.09 -16.91 17.01
N ALA A 227 6.58 -16.42 18.16
CA ALA A 227 5.15 -16.20 18.35
C ALA A 227 4.66 -15.04 17.45
N PHE A 228 5.44 -13.97 17.33
CA PHE A 228 5.14 -12.88 16.40
C PHE A 228 5.17 -13.35 14.94
N VAL A 229 6.19 -14.12 14.54
CA VAL A 229 6.30 -14.68 13.18
C VAL A 229 5.09 -15.56 12.86
N THR A 230 4.67 -16.42 13.78
CA THR A 230 3.48 -17.27 13.62
C THR A 230 2.21 -16.44 13.46
N ARG A 231 2.05 -15.39 14.28
CA ARG A 231 0.91 -14.45 14.21
C ARG A 231 0.89 -13.71 12.86
N MET A 232 2.04 -13.23 12.39
CA MET A 232 2.15 -12.57 11.08
C MET A 232 1.91 -13.54 9.91
N ALA A 233 2.32 -14.80 10.01
CA ALA A 233 2.02 -15.81 8.99
C ALA A 233 0.50 -16.05 8.87
N LYS A 234 -0.23 -16.16 9.97
CA LYS A 234 -1.69 -16.23 9.99
C LYS A 234 -2.33 -14.98 9.38
N PHE A 235 -1.84 -13.79 9.75
CA PHE A 235 -2.31 -12.52 9.21
C PHE A 235 -2.09 -12.44 7.70
N VAL A 236 -0.91 -12.77 7.20
CA VAL A 236 -0.58 -12.76 5.77
C VAL A 236 -1.42 -13.79 5.00
N ARG A 237 -1.57 -15.01 5.52
CA ARG A 237 -2.43 -16.04 4.90
C ARG A 237 -3.85 -15.56 4.71
N ALA A 238 -4.46 -15.01 5.76
CA ALA A 238 -5.81 -14.47 5.70
C ALA A 238 -5.91 -13.27 4.75
N SER A 239 -4.90 -12.38 4.76
CA SER A 239 -4.84 -11.24 3.85
C SER A 239 -4.78 -11.68 2.39
N MET A 240 -3.96 -12.69 2.05
CA MET A 240 -3.86 -13.22 0.69
C MET A 240 -5.17 -13.88 0.23
N LYS A 241 -5.90 -14.59 1.12
CA LYS A 241 -7.26 -15.05 0.83
C LYS A 241 -8.22 -13.89 0.52
N GLY A 242 -8.08 -12.78 1.24
CA GLY A 242 -8.84 -11.55 0.95
C GLY A 242 -8.52 -10.97 -0.41
N TRP A 243 -7.26 -10.97 -0.81
CA TRP A 243 -6.83 -10.54 -2.15
C TRP A 243 -7.34 -11.47 -3.25
N ASP A 244 -7.33 -12.79 -3.03
CA ASP A 244 -7.91 -13.77 -3.97
C ASP A 244 -9.41 -13.54 -4.15
N PHE A 245 -10.14 -13.34 -3.05
CA PHE A 245 -11.56 -13.00 -3.09
C PHE A 245 -11.81 -11.68 -3.84
N ALA A 246 -11.04 -10.63 -3.57
CA ALA A 246 -11.19 -9.34 -4.24
C ALA A 246 -10.97 -9.43 -5.75
N ARG A 247 -10.09 -10.32 -6.22
CA ARG A 247 -9.89 -10.58 -7.66
C ARG A 247 -11.05 -11.35 -8.28
N THR A 248 -11.63 -12.31 -7.57
CA THR A 248 -12.70 -13.18 -8.09
C THR A 248 -14.10 -12.61 -7.92
N SER A 249 -14.29 -11.70 -6.95
CA SER A 249 -15.57 -11.08 -6.61
C SER A 249 -15.41 -9.55 -6.42
N PRO A 250 -14.97 -8.82 -7.47
CA PRO A 250 -14.57 -7.41 -7.36
C PRO A 250 -15.73 -6.49 -6.92
N ASP A 251 -16.95 -6.73 -7.38
CA ASP A 251 -18.11 -5.90 -6.98
C ASP A 251 -18.42 -6.03 -5.48
N GLU A 252 -18.33 -7.24 -4.93
CA GLU A 252 -18.53 -7.45 -3.50
C GLU A 252 -17.37 -6.86 -2.69
N ALA A 253 -16.13 -6.98 -3.18
CA ALA A 253 -14.98 -6.36 -2.55
C ALA A 253 -15.10 -4.84 -2.50
N VAL A 254 -15.60 -4.20 -3.57
CA VAL A 254 -15.88 -2.76 -3.59
C VAL A 254 -16.94 -2.39 -2.56
N LYS A 255 -18.03 -3.16 -2.47
CA LYS A 255 -19.05 -2.92 -1.45
C LYS A 255 -18.48 -2.97 -0.04
N ILE A 256 -17.68 -3.99 0.28
CA ILE A 256 -17.02 -4.13 1.57
C ILE A 256 -16.12 -2.91 1.87
N VAL A 257 -15.35 -2.42 0.88
CA VAL A 257 -14.52 -1.23 1.04
C VAL A 257 -15.38 0.00 1.35
N LEU A 258 -16.48 0.21 0.62
CA LEU A 258 -17.40 1.34 0.83
C LEU A 258 -18.06 1.28 2.21
N ASP A 259 -18.48 0.10 2.66
CA ASP A 259 -19.04 -0.12 4.01
C ASP A 259 -18.04 0.20 5.14
N ASN A 260 -16.73 0.15 4.84
CA ASN A 260 -15.65 0.50 5.78
C ASN A 260 -15.12 1.94 5.60
N ASP A 261 -15.60 2.71 4.62
CA ASP A 261 -15.20 4.11 4.43
C ASP A 261 -15.97 5.03 5.38
N ALA A 262 -15.41 5.28 6.55
CA ALA A 262 -15.98 6.19 7.55
C ALA A 262 -16.04 7.65 7.08
N SER A 263 -15.29 8.03 6.02
CA SER A 263 -15.30 9.39 5.49
C SER A 263 -16.49 9.67 4.59
N GLY A 264 -17.10 8.64 3.97
CA GLY A 264 -18.12 8.77 2.95
C GLY A 264 -17.67 9.45 1.66
N ALA A 265 -16.35 9.65 1.50
CA ALA A 265 -15.78 10.34 0.34
C ALA A 265 -15.70 9.45 -0.90
N GLN A 266 -15.66 8.13 -0.72
CA GLN A 266 -15.52 7.19 -1.82
C GLN A 266 -16.82 7.04 -2.62
N LYS A 267 -16.67 6.97 -3.95
CA LYS A 267 -17.80 6.79 -4.88
C LYS A 267 -17.73 5.42 -5.55
N GLU A 268 -18.84 4.70 -5.55
CA GLU A 268 -18.89 3.33 -6.08
C GLU A 268 -18.34 3.19 -7.52
N PRO A 269 -18.73 4.03 -8.50
CA PRO A 269 -18.20 3.90 -9.87
C PRO A 269 -16.70 4.07 -9.93
N HIS A 270 -16.12 4.98 -9.12
CA HIS A 270 -14.69 5.20 -9.02
C HIS A 270 -13.99 3.99 -8.37
N GLN A 271 -14.55 3.46 -7.28
CA GLN A 271 -13.98 2.30 -6.60
C GLN A 271 -14.05 1.02 -7.45
N LYS A 272 -15.07 0.85 -8.30
CA LYS A 272 -15.13 -0.25 -9.28
C LYS A 272 -14.01 -0.16 -10.33
N ARG A 273 -13.75 1.03 -10.87
CA ARG A 273 -12.61 1.26 -11.77
C ARG A 273 -11.29 0.97 -11.05
N MET A 274 -11.14 1.51 -9.83
CA MET A 274 -9.95 1.28 -8.99
C MET A 274 -9.72 -0.22 -8.77
N MET A 275 -10.74 -0.97 -8.38
CA MET A 275 -10.61 -2.41 -8.14
C MET A 275 -10.15 -3.17 -9.39
N GLY A 276 -10.67 -2.79 -10.57
CA GLY A 276 -10.23 -3.36 -11.85
C GLY A 276 -8.74 -3.16 -12.12
N GLU A 277 -8.21 -1.96 -11.84
CA GLU A 277 -6.78 -1.65 -12.01
C GLU A 277 -5.92 -2.33 -10.93
N ILE A 278 -6.37 -2.34 -9.67
CA ILE A 278 -5.68 -3.03 -8.57
C ILE A 278 -5.55 -4.53 -8.86
N ASN A 279 -6.58 -5.15 -9.44
CA ASN A 279 -6.51 -6.55 -9.84
C ASN A 279 -5.40 -6.83 -10.86
N LYS A 280 -5.09 -5.88 -11.74
CA LYS A 280 -3.95 -6.00 -12.68
C LYS A 280 -2.61 -5.92 -11.96
N LEU A 281 -2.49 -5.05 -10.94
CA LEU A 281 -1.25 -4.87 -10.17
C LEU A 281 -0.96 -6.05 -9.22
N THR A 282 -2.01 -6.72 -8.75
CA THR A 282 -1.92 -7.88 -7.84
C THR A 282 -2.04 -9.23 -8.57
N ALA A 283 -2.24 -9.23 -9.89
CA ALA A 283 -2.42 -10.45 -10.67
C ALA A 283 -1.22 -11.39 -10.55
N GLY A 284 -1.48 -12.66 -10.25
CA GLY A 284 -0.47 -13.70 -10.09
C GLY A 284 0.37 -13.57 -8.82
N SER A 285 -0.05 -12.74 -7.86
CA SER A 285 0.65 -12.61 -6.59
C SER A 285 0.37 -13.79 -5.68
N ASP A 286 1.44 -14.43 -5.22
CA ASP A 286 1.47 -15.37 -4.11
C ASP A 286 1.88 -14.71 -2.77
N GLY A 287 2.08 -13.39 -2.79
CA GLY A 287 2.56 -12.61 -1.66
C GLY A 287 4.09 -12.64 -1.45
N LYS A 288 4.86 -13.37 -2.25
CA LYS A 288 6.32 -13.35 -2.16
C LYS A 288 6.90 -12.13 -2.87
N LEU A 289 7.88 -11.49 -2.23
CA LEU A 289 8.71 -10.49 -2.89
C LEU A 289 9.65 -11.18 -3.87
N ASP A 290 9.67 -10.72 -5.13
CA ASP A 290 10.68 -11.13 -6.09
C ASP A 290 12.01 -10.40 -5.78
N PRO A 291 13.11 -11.12 -5.55
CA PRO A 291 14.41 -10.49 -5.33
C PRO A 291 14.85 -9.56 -6.45
N ALA A 292 14.49 -9.84 -7.71
CA ALA A 292 14.82 -8.96 -8.84
C ALA A 292 14.08 -7.63 -8.76
N ASP A 293 12.83 -7.62 -8.30
CA ASP A 293 12.04 -6.40 -8.08
C ASP A 293 12.60 -5.58 -6.92
N TYR A 294 13.10 -6.24 -5.87
CA TYR A 294 13.82 -5.57 -4.80
C TYR A 294 15.09 -4.90 -5.32
N GLU A 295 15.94 -5.63 -6.05
CA GLU A 295 17.19 -5.10 -6.59
C GLU A 295 16.94 -3.93 -7.56
N ARG A 296 15.92 -4.00 -8.40
CA ARG A 296 15.52 -2.91 -9.28
C ARG A 296 15.14 -1.67 -8.46
N THR A 297 14.35 -1.82 -7.41
CA THR A 297 13.96 -0.71 -6.52
C THR A 297 15.20 -0.10 -5.85
N VAL A 298 16.09 -0.92 -5.28
CA VAL A 298 17.32 -0.45 -4.66
C VAL A 298 18.20 0.29 -5.67
N THR A 299 18.38 -0.25 -6.87
CA THR A 299 19.18 0.38 -7.94
C THR A 299 18.59 1.74 -8.33
N THR A 300 17.27 1.84 -8.46
CA THR A 300 16.59 3.12 -8.74
C THR A 300 16.89 4.14 -7.63
N LEU A 301 16.82 3.76 -6.37
CA LEU A 301 17.04 4.67 -5.24
C LEU A 301 18.51 5.06 -5.06
N LEU A 302 19.45 4.16 -5.28
CA LEU A 302 20.90 4.44 -5.26
C LEU A 302 21.33 5.31 -6.45
N GLY A 303 20.74 5.07 -7.63
CA GLY A 303 20.96 5.87 -8.84
C GLY A 303 20.36 7.27 -8.77
N ALA A 304 19.52 7.53 -7.79
CA ALA A 304 18.98 8.84 -7.44
C ALA A 304 20.05 9.70 -6.75
N GLY A 305 21.25 9.75 -7.32
CA GLY A 305 22.33 10.62 -6.86
C GLY A 305 21.85 12.08 -6.75
N GLY A 306 22.66 12.93 -6.19
CA GLY A 306 22.37 14.33 -5.93
C GLY A 306 22.66 14.68 -4.48
N ASP A 307 22.39 15.90 -4.10
CA ASP A 307 22.73 16.41 -2.77
C ASP A 307 21.98 15.73 -1.61
N GLN A 308 20.89 14.99 -1.92
CA GLN A 308 20.06 14.30 -0.93
C GLN A 308 19.58 12.94 -1.48
N PRO A 309 20.42 11.90 -1.49
CA PRO A 309 20.02 10.56 -1.92
C PRO A 309 18.94 9.99 -1.00
N VAL A 310 18.02 9.20 -1.56
CA VAL A 310 16.96 8.52 -0.79
C VAL A 310 17.56 7.45 0.13
N ILE A 311 18.53 6.69 -0.40
CA ILE A 311 19.39 5.78 0.35
C ILE A 311 20.83 5.94 -0.13
N THR A 312 21.81 5.75 0.74
CA THR A 312 23.25 5.92 0.45
C THR A 312 23.95 4.60 0.18
N LYS A 313 23.37 3.49 0.60
CA LYS A 313 23.90 2.14 0.43
C LYS A 313 22.78 1.13 0.27
N LYS A 314 23.10 -0.05 -0.27
CA LYS A 314 22.16 -1.16 -0.35
C LYS A 314 21.76 -1.59 1.06
N PRO A 315 20.44 -1.58 1.41
CA PRO A 315 19.99 -1.99 2.72
C PRO A 315 20.10 -3.51 2.91
N GLU A 316 20.72 -3.94 4.01
CA GLU A 316 20.80 -5.34 4.39
C GLU A 316 19.60 -5.76 5.23
N GLY A 317 19.11 -7.01 5.07
CA GLY A 317 18.01 -7.57 5.86
C GLY A 317 16.70 -6.82 5.73
N ALA A 318 16.47 -6.11 4.62
CA ALA A 318 15.27 -5.30 4.39
C ALA A 318 14.05 -6.12 3.98
N TRP A 319 14.20 -7.41 3.73
CA TRP A 319 13.11 -8.33 3.42
C TRP A 319 13.42 -9.75 3.89
N THR A 320 12.36 -10.56 4.04
CA THR A 320 12.46 -11.99 4.36
C THR A 320 11.26 -12.75 3.80
N HIS A 321 11.48 -13.98 3.36
CA HIS A 321 10.40 -14.90 3.03
C HIS A 321 9.89 -15.73 4.23
N ALA A 322 10.54 -15.64 5.40
CA ALA A 322 10.20 -16.50 6.53
C ALA A 322 8.70 -16.45 6.91
N VAL A 323 8.09 -15.26 6.90
CA VAL A 323 6.68 -15.08 7.23
C VAL A 323 5.77 -15.60 6.12
N ILE A 324 6.04 -15.22 4.86
CA ILE A 324 5.20 -15.65 3.72
C ILE A 324 5.34 -17.16 3.47
N ASP A 325 6.52 -17.75 3.62
CA ASP A 325 6.70 -19.20 3.50
C ASP A 325 5.94 -19.98 4.58
N ALA A 326 5.86 -19.43 5.80
CA ALA A 326 5.03 -19.99 6.87
C ALA A 326 3.52 -19.77 6.60
N ALA A 327 3.14 -18.70 5.91
CA ALA A 327 1.75 -18.43 5.53
C ALA A 327 1.24 -19.37 4.43
N LEU A 328 2.12 -19.84 3.54
CA LEU A 328 1.75 -20.71 2.41
C LEU A 328 1.74 -22.21 2.76
N LYS A 329 2.16 -22.60 3.97
CA LYS A 329 2.02 -23.97 4.52
C LYS A 329 0.63 -24.21 5.05
#